data_962d85f99bd63c4b75539e0f66312e2a
#
_entry.id   962d85f99bd63c4b75539e0f66312e2a
#
_cell.length_a   1.000
_cell.length_b   1.000
_cell.length_c   1.000
_cell.angle_alpha   90.00
_cell.angle_beta   90.00
_cell.angle_gamma   90.00
#
_symmetry.space_group_name_H-M   'P 1'
#
loop_
_entity.id
_entity.type
_entity.pdbx_description
1 polymer ?
#
loop_
_entity_poly.entity_id
_entity_poly.type
_entity_poly.pdbx_seq_one_letter_code
_entity_poly.pdbx_strand_id
1 'polypeptide(L)'
;MFSGPPLARTIIPDSASPSGGSALHKMDYNMLALNHREPSLTDMHIAGLPIQVYGLEEIKNNKRPLAVMIASHGRMNSKKNMKFFAQGVLGELSKKDDKGRLRDLIVITFDQRNHGDRIVDKTSNLSFDQNPKHFDLVLIINYQFEEGGCHDVSLIMDFLGSYLFPNGEKTIESFVITGISLGGHVTWKLLHDDPRVQIGIPIIGLPFESFPVYLRARALSQGLKWEPPVYPPSLKSFIEPVRNPVEEQQKYSGKKILSMHGKEDRLVPYGKGERDLRQIEKWVEEDKSKAGVCAIDVQDNVGHVCSIQMLKKAVEWTWMYALRA
;
A
#
# COMPACT_ATOMS: atom_id res chain seq x y z
N MET A 1 -2.66 4.08 -26.63
CA MET A 1 -2.44 2.63 -26.46
C MET A 1 -0.97 2.46 -26.13
N PHE A 2 -0.63 2.23 -24.88
CA PHE A 2 0.74 1.91 -24.49
C PHE A 2 0.84 0.39 -24.40
N SER A 3 1.23 -0.23 -25.50
CA SER A 3 1.64 -1.63 -25.51
C SER A 3 3.13 -1.69 -25.19
N GLY A 4 3.46 -1.66 -23.89
CA GLY A 4 4.76 -2.14 -23.48
C GLY A 4 4.84 -3.65 -23.64
N PRO A 5 6.02 -4.25 -23.83
CA PRO A 5 6.14 -5.70 -23.90
C PRO A 5 5.60 -6.32 -22.61
N PRO A 6 5.00 -7.52 -22.69
CA PRO A 6 4.43 -8.19 -21.53
C PRO A 6 5.51 -8.39 -20.45
N LEU A 7 5.31 -7.76 -19.32
CA LEU A 7 6.22 -7.77 -18.17
C LEU A 7 6.42 -9.17 -17.53
N ALA A 8 5.71 -10.18 -17.98
CA ALA A 8 5.93 -11.56 -17.53
C ALA A 8 7.38 -12.05 -17.72
N ARG A 9 8.19 -11.30 -18.47
CA ARG A 9 9.64 -11.56 -18.62
C ARG A 9 10.51 -10.69 -17.74
N THR A 10 9.91 -9.75 -17.00
CA THR A 10 10.68 -8.78 -16.25
C THR A 10 10.43 -8.92 -14.75
N ILE A 11 10.86 -10.02 -14.19
CA ILE A 11 11.67 -9.93 -12.99
C ILE A 11 13.02 -9.32 -13.46
N ILE A 12 12.95 -8.30 -14.30
CA ILE A 12 14.11 -7.49 -14.57
C ILE A 12 14.08 -6.46 -13.48
N PRO A 13 15.05 -6.50 -12.57
CA PRO A 13 15.28 -5.35 -11.73
C PRO A 13 15.38 -4.12 -12.63
N ASP A 14 15.01 -2.96 -12.14
CA ASP A 14 15.23 -1.66 -12.81
C ASP A 14 16.70 -1.45 -13.25
N SER A 15 17.52 -2.49 -13.16
CA SER A 15 18.93 -2.53 -13.57
C SER A 15 19.15 -2.28 -15.06
N ALA A 16 18.13 -2.40 -15.88
CA ALA A 16 18.27 -2.23 -17.33
C ALA A 16 18.29 -0.76 -17.79
N SER A 17 18.02 0.18 -16.92
CA SER A 17 18.11 1.62 -17.25
C SER A 17 19.20 2.30 -16.45
N PRO A 18 20.43 2.36 -16.97
CA PRO A 18 21.53 3.07 -16.30
C PRO A 18 21.27 4.57 -16.18
N SER A 19 20.35 5.10 -16.94
CA SER A 19 20.09 6.52 -17.08
C SER A 19 18.91 7.03 -16.26
N GLY A 20 18.44 6.34 -15.23
CA GLY A 20 17.32 6.85 -14.42
C GLY A 20 16.09 7.28 -15.21
N GLY A 21 16.13 7.16 -16.51
CA GLY A 21 15.03 7.39 -17.42
C GLY A 21 13.97 6.36 -17.08
N SER A 22 12.97 6.82 -16.40
CA SER A 22 11.89 6.00 -15.95
C SER A 22 11.07 5.57 -17.15
N ALA A 23 11.44 4.47 -17.73
CA ALA A 23 10.40 3.68 -18.35
C ALA A 23 9.29 3.59 -17.31
N LEU A 24 8.10 4.02 -17.67
CA LEU A 24 6.90 3.94 -16.83
C LEU A 24 6.66 2.48 -16.48
N HIS A 25 7.25 2.02 -15.39
CA HIS A 25 7.09 0.64 -14.95
C HIS A 25 5.69 0.50 -14.35
N LYS A 26 4.75 0.20 -15.23
CA LYS A 26 3.49 -0.37 -14.80
C LYS A 26 3.80 -1.74 -14.24
N MET A 27 3.66 -1.90 -12.93
CA MET A 27 3.89 -3.17 -12.27
C MET A 27 2.96 -4.25 -12.84
N ASP A 28 3.52 -5.38 -13.22
CA ASP A 28 2.74 -6.52 -13.67
C ASP A 28 2.30 -7.39 -12.52
N TYR A 29 1.05 -7.21 -12.10
CA TYR A 29 0.44 -8.03 -11.05
C TYR A 29 0.09 -9.45 -11.52
N ASN A 30 0.19 -9.76 -12.82
CA ASN A 30 -0.10 -11.11 -13.35
C ASN A 30 0.84 -12.16 -12.75
N MET A 31 2.06 -11.77 -12.34
CA MET A 31 2.97 -12.66 -11.63
C MET A 31 2.41 -13.22 -10.32
N LEU A 32 1.41 -12.56 -9.73
CA LEU A 32 0.73 -13.00 -8.51
C LEU A 32 -0.42 -13.99 -8.78
N ALA A 33 -0.64 -14.38 -10.04
CA ALA A 33 -1.64 -15.36 -10.42
C ALA A 33 -1.20 -16.77 -10.01
N LEU A 34 -1.63 -17.22 -8.84
CA LEU A 34 -1.26 -18.51 -8.24
C LEU A 34 -2.23 -19.65 -8.61
N ASN A 35 -3.00 -19.51 -9.69
CA ASN A 35 -4.00 -20.49 -10.17
C ASN A 35 -5.05 -20.88 -9.12
N HIS A 36 -5.37 -19.98 -8.19
CA HIS A 36 -6.48 -20.17 -7.27
C HIS A 36 -7.82 -19.97 -7.98
N ARG A 37 -8.86 -20.59 -7.41
CA ARG A 37 -10.24 -20.26 -7.79
C ARG A 37 -10.45 -18.76 -7.67
N GLU A 38 -11.12 -18.16 -8.64
CA GLU A 38 -11.50 -16.75 -8.54
C GLU A 38 -12.51 -16.56 -7.41
N PRO A 39 -12.23 -15.64 -6.49
CA PRO A 39 -13.22 -15.26 -5.49
C PRO A 39 -14.37 -14.49 -6.14
N SER A 40 -15.51 -14.43 -5.48
CA SER A 40 -16.58 -13.54 -5.89
C SER A 40 -16.09 -12.11 -5.99
N LEU A 41 -16.64 -11.35 -6.93
CA LEU A 41 -16.34 -9.94 -7.13
C LEU A 41 -17.65 -9.15 -7.15
N THR A 42 -17.76 -8.16 -6.28
CA THR A 42 -18.84 -7.19 -6.23
C THR A 42 -18.31 -5.79 -6.48
N ASP A 43 -18.75 -5.14 -7.55
CA ASP A 43 -18.51 -3.72 -7.78
C ASP A 43 -19.56 -2.90 -7.03
N MET A 44 -19.12 -1.90 -6.27
CA MET A 44 -20.03 -1.00 -5.55
C MET A 44 -19.43 0.39 -5.37
N HIS A 45 -20.22 1.31 -4.82
CA HIS A 45 -19.78 2.68 -4.55
C HIS A 45 -20.07 3.04 -3.09
N ILE A 46 -19.10 3.65 -2.43
CA ILE A 46 -19.26 4.24 -1.10
C ILE A 46 -19.17 5.75 -1.26
N ALA A 47 -20.29 6.47 -1.05
CA ALA A 47 -20.34 7.93 -1.20
C ALA A 47 -19.69 8.44 -2.51
N GLY A 48 -19.92 7.72 -3.63
CA GLY A 48 -19.37 8.05 -4.94
C GLY A 48 -17.95 7.50 -5.20
N LEU A 49 -17.28 6.88 -4.25
CA LEU A 49 -16.00 6.20 -4.44
C LEU A 49 -16.23 4.78 -4.96
N PRO A 50 -15.83 4.45 -6.21
CA PRO A 50 -15.96 3.10 -6.76
C PRO A 50 -14.96 2.16 -6.10
N ILE A 51 -15.45 1.04 -5.57
CA ILE A 51 -14.64 -0.01 -4.97
C ILE A 51 -14.97 -1.38 -5.58
N GLN A 52 -14.04 -2.31 -5.42
CA GLN A 52 -14.22 -3.74 -5.72
C GLN A 52 -14.08 -4.54 -4.43
N VAL A 53 -15.08 -5.38 -4.15
CA VAL A 53 -15.13 -6.25 -2.98
C VAL A 53 -14.93 -7.69 -3.43
N TYR A 54 -13.87 -8.33 -2.98
CA TYR A 54 -13.55 -9.72 -3.28
C TYR A 54 -13.87 -10.61 -2.08
N GLY A 55 -14.52 -11.74 -2.31
CA GLY A 55 -14.78 -12.76 -1.29
C GLY A 55 -16.09 -12.55 -0.49
N LEU A 56 -16.99 -11.66 -0.95
CA LEU A 56 -18.22 -11.34 -0.22
C LEU A 56 -19.21 -12.51 -0.21
N GLU A 57 -19.38 -13.20 -1.34
CA GLU A 57 -20.34 -14.32 -1.43
C GLU A 57 -19.90 -15.51 -0.59
N GLU A 58 -18.59 -15.73 -0.47
CA GLU A 58 -18.01 -16.86 0.28
C GLU A 58 -18.29 -16.79 1.79
N ILE A 59 -18.59 -15.60 2.30
CA ILE A 59 -18.81 -15.36 3.73
C ILE A 59 -20.30 -15.17 4.11
N LYS A 60 -21.21 -15.12 3.15
CA LYS A 60 -22.63 -14.80 3.39
C LYS A 60 -23.30 -15.71 4.44
N ASN A 61 -23.02 -17.01 4.38
CA ASN A 61 -23.66 -18.01 5.25
C ASN A 61 -22.91 -18.25 6.57
N ASN A 62 -21.88 -17.49 6.84
CA ASN A 62 -21.04 -17.61 8.00
C ASN A 62 -21.43 -16.52 9.02
N LYS A 63 -21.40 -16.85 10.32
CA LYS A 63 -21.73 -15.91 11.40
C LYS A 63 -20.51 -15.25 12.03
N ARG A 64 -19.29 -15.59 11.58
CA ARG A 64 -18.09 -14.96 12.11
C ARG A 64 -18.09 -13.46 11.82
N PRO A 65 -17.55 -12.65 12.71
CA PRO A 65 -17.24 -11.25 12.42
C PRO A 65 -16.22 -11.15 11.28
N LEU A 66 -16.02 -9.95 10.79
CA LEU A 66 -15.27 -9.70 9.58
C LEU A 66 -13.97 -8.94 9.88
N ALA A 67 -12.89 -9.40 9.29
CA ALA A 67 -11.71 -8.60 9.00
C ALA A 67 -11.80 -8.10 7.55
N VAL A 68 -11.39 -6.87 7.31
CA VAL A 68 -11.39 -6.25 5.98
C VAL A 68 -9.96 -5.88 5.61
N MET A 69 -9.46 -6.44 4.51
CA MET A 69 -8.19 -5.99 3.93
C MET A 69 -8.48 -4.92 2.87
N ILE A 70 -7.91 -3.73 3.03
CA ILE A 70 -7.98 -2.67 2.02
C ILE A 70 -6.61 -2.63 1.33
N ALA A 71 -6.60 -2.92 0.02
CA ALA A 71 -5.39 -3.10 -0.77
C ALA A 71 -5.27 -2.02 -1.84
N SER A 72 -4.28 -1.13 -1.69
CA SER A 72 -4.01 0.00 -2.56
C SER A 72 -2.97 -0.34 -3.64
N HIS A 73 -3.25 0.03 -4.89
CA HIS A 73 -2.37 -0.23 -6.02
C HIS A 73 -1.19 0.75 -6.10
N GLY A 74 -0.17 0.40 -6.89
CA GLY A 74 0.96 1.26 -7.20
C GLY A 74 0.61 2.35 -8.22
N ARG A 75 1.51 3.35 -8.37
CA ARG A 75 1.38 4.40 -9.37
C ARG A 75 1.24 3.79 -10.78
N MET A 76 0.47 4.41 -11.66
CA MET A 76 0.18 3.95 -13.03
C MET A 76 -0.66 2.67 -13.13
N ASN A 77 -1.14 2.14 -12.01
CA ASN A 77 -2.02 0.98 -11.94
C ASN A 77 -3.46 1.39 -11.56
N SER A 78 -4.30 0.42 -11.26
CA SER A 78 -5.71 0.61 -10.93
C SER A 78 -6.20 -0.49 -10.00
N LYS A 79 -7.40 -0.35 -9.44
CA LYS A 79 -8.07 -1.39 -8.65
C LYS A 79 -8.15 -2.73 -9.39
N LYS A 80 -8.34 -2.70 -10.72
CA LYS A 80 -8.42 -3.90 -11.56
C LYS A 80 -7.10 -4.69 -11.58
N ASN A 81 -5.96 -4.02 -11.47
CA ASN A 81 -4.67 -4.68 -11.41
C ASN A 81 -4.47 -5.44 -10.09
N MET A 82 -5.13 -5.00 -9.00
CA MET A 82 -5.06 -5.66 -7.70
C MET A 82 -5.86 -6.99 -7.64
N LYS A 83 -6.60 -7.36 -8.70
CA LYS A 83 -7.34 -8.63 -8.77
C LYS A 83 -6.45 -9.82 -8.37
N PHE A 84 -5.26 -9.94 -8.95
CA PHE A 84 -4.37 -11.08 -8.68
C PHE A 84 -3.83 -11.08 -7.24
N PHE A 85 -3.63 -9.92 -6.66
CA PHE A 85 -3.26 -9.82 -5.25
C PHE A 85 -4.41 -10.29 -4.34
N ALA A 86 -5.62 -9.79 -4.57
CA ALA A 86 -6.81 -10.18 -3.81
C ALA A 86 -7.10 -11.69 -3.95
N GLN A 87 -7.06 -12.21 -5.18
CA GLN A 87 -7.23 -13.63 -5.47
C GLN A 87 -6.15 -14.49 -4.81
N GLY A 88 -4.90 -14.04 -4.86
CA GLY A 88 -3.78 -14.72 -4.21
C GLY A 88 -3.93 -14.78 -2.70
N VAL A 89 -4.29 -13.66 -2.06
CA VAL A 89 -4.53 -13.61 -0.61
C VAL A 89 -5.66 -14.54 -0.19
N LEU A 90 -6.83 -14.42 -0.81
CA LEU A 90 -7.99 -15.25 -0.45
C LEU A 90 -7.75 -16.73 -0.78
N GLY A 91 -7.07 -17.01 -1.90
CA GLY A 91 -6.74 -18.36 -2.32
C GLY A 91 -5.73 -19.04 -1.39
N GLU A 92 -4.66 -18.37 -0.97
CA GLU A 92 -3.71 -18.93 0.00
C GLU A 92 -4.36 -19.13 1.37
N LEU A 93 -5.24 -18.20 1.80
CA LEU A 93 -6.00 -18.35 3.05
C LEU A 93 -6.97 -19.53 3.02
N SER A 94 -7.57 -19.83 1.87
CA SER A 94 -8.49 -20.98 1.73
C SER A 94 -7.82 -22.34 1.93
N LYS A 95 -6.47 -22.40 1.83
CA LYS A 95 -5.68 -23.62 2.08
C LYS A 95 -5.39 -23.85 3.56
N LYS A 96 -5.64 -22.83 4.40
CA LYS A 96 -5.36 -22.95 5.84
C LYS A 96 -6.50 -23.70 6.54
N ASP A 97 -6.14 -24.47 7.55
CA ASP A 97 -7.13 -25.09 8.45
C ASP A 97 -7.94 -23.97 9.14
N ASP A 98 -9.26 -24.16 9.15
CA ASP A 98 -10.20 -23.22 9.77
C ASP A 98 -10.14 -23.23 11.32
N LYS A 99 -9.38 -24.16 11.89
CA LYS A 99 -9.22 -24.28 13.34
C LYS A 99 -8.55 -23.05 13.94
N GLY A 100 -9.26 -22.41 14.87
CA GLY A 100 -8.80 -21.20 15.53
C GLY A 100 -9.00 -19.92 14.71
N ARG A 101 -9.70 -19.97 13.60
CA ARG A 101 -10.10 -18.80 12.83
C ARG A 101 -11.28 -18.12 13.51
N LEU A 102 -11.11 -16.88 13.91
CA LEU A 102 -12.12 -16.07 14.61
C LEU A 102 -12.90 -15.16 13.65
N ARG A 103 -12.31 -14.73 12.55
CA ARG A 103 -12.90 -13.79 11.59
C ARG A 103 -12.83 -14.29 10.16
N ASP A 104 -13.82 -13.91 9.36
CA ASP A 104 -13.75 -14.04 7.91
C ASP A 104 -12.94 -12.89 7.32
N LEU A 105 -12.53 -13.01 6.05
CA LEU A 105 -11.83 -11.95 5.33
C LEU A 105 -12.52 -11.64 4.01
N ILE A 106 -12.65 -10.36 3.72
CA ILE A 106 -12.86 -9.83 2.37
C ILE A 106 -11.71 -8.89 2.01
N VAL A 107 -11.47 -8.72 0.70
CA VAL A 107 -10.45 -7.80 0.21
C VAL A 107 -11.13 -6.70 -0.60
N ILE A 108 -10.80 -5.45 -0.26
CA ILE A 108 -11.30 -4.25 -0.94
C ILE A 108 -10.17 -3.67 -1.79
N THR A 109 -10.48 -3.30 -3.03
CA THR A 109 -9.59 -2.51 -3.88
C THR A 109 -10.33 -1.30 -4.43
N PHE A 110 -9.62 -0.20 -4.65
CA PHE A 110 -10.18 1.04 -5.19
C PHE A 110 -9.16 1.73 -6.06
N ASP A 111 -9.61 2.61 -6.95
CA ASP A 111 -8.71 3.47 -7.70
C ASP A 111 -8.28 4.67 -6.85
N GLN A 112 -6.99 4.83 -6.67
CA GLN A 112 -6.45 6.04 -6.06
C GLN A 112 -6.78 7.27 -6.93
N ARG A 113 -6.74 8.45 -6.35
CA ARG A 113 -7.02 9.70 -7.07
C ARG A 113 -6.14 9.82 -8.31
N ASN A 114 -6.71 10.28 -9.40
CA ASN A 114 -6.08 10.39 -10.72
C ASN A 114 -5.55 9.06 -11.30
N HIS A 115 -6.08 7.90 -10.84
CA HIS A 115 -5.75 6.58 -11.38
C HIS A 115 -6.99 5.81 -11.83
N GLY A 116 -6.80 4.78 -12.66
CA GLY A 116 -7.87 3.89 -13.11
C GLY A 116 -9.03 4.65 -13.75
N ASP A 117 -10.23 4.42 -13.23
CA ASP A 117 -11.47 5.08 -13.70
C ASP A 117 -11.59 6.55 -13.18
N ARG A 118 -10.69 7.01 -12.30
CA ARG A 118 -10.63 8.36 -11.73
C ARG A 118 -9.57 9.26 -12.38
N ILE A 119 -8.98 8.87 -13.52
CA ILE A 119 -7.98 9.68 -14.23
C ILE A 119 -8.63 10.96 -14.79
N VAL A 120 -8.10 12.11 -14.37
CA VAL A 120 -8.43 13.44 -14.89
C VAL A 120 -7.28 14.01 -15.70
N ASP A 121 -6.05 13.95 -15.19
CA ASP A 121 -4.84 14.40 -15.86
C ASP A 121 -3.80 13.26 -15.93
N LYS A 122 -3.60 12.73 -17.13
CA LYS A 122 -2.66 11.62 -17.37
C LYS A 122 -1.20 12.04 -17.17
N THR A 123 -0.87 13.31 -17.39
CA THR A 123 0.51 13.80 -17.32
C THR A 123 0.98 13.94 -15.88
N SER A 124 0.09 14.25 -14.97
CA SER A 124 0.40 14.42 -13.54
C SER A 124 0.97 13.17 -12.91
N ASN A 125 0.64 11.97 -13.42
CA ASN A 125 1.16 10.71 -12.90
C ASN A 125 2.55 10.35 -13.44
N LEU A 126 3.10 11.14 -14.37
CA LEU A 126 4.40 10.89 -14.98
C LEU A 126 5.55 11.23 -14.00
N SER A 127 6.72 10.67 -14.25
CA SER A 127 7.92 10.96 -13.48
C SER A 127 8.52 12.33 -13.85
N PHE A 128 9.50 12.79 -13.06
CA PHE A 128 10.13 14.09 -13.24
C PHE A 128 10.65 14.37 -14.65
N ASP A 129 11.18 13.36 -15.32
CA ASP A 129 11.73 13.45 -16.68
C ASP A 129 10.67 13.56 -17.77
N GLN A 130 9.45 13.16 -17.49
CA GLN A 130 8.34 13.09 -18.45
C GLN A 130 7.24 14.11 -18.16
N ASN A 131 7.21 14.69 -16.97
CA ASN A 131 6.23 15.68 -16.58
C ASN A 131 6.82 17.10 -16.72
N PRO A 132 6.31 17.92 -17.66
CA PRO A 132 6.79 19.30 -17.84
C PRO A 132 6.53 20.18 -16.61
N LYS A 133 5.61 19.78 -15.76
CA LYS A 133 5.32 20.41 -14.46
C LYS A 133 5.98 19.61 -13.35
N HIS A 134 7.29 19.67 -13.23
CA HIS A 134 8.08 18.87 -12.31
C HIS A 134 7.57 18.85 -10.85
N PHE A 135 6.98 19.94 -10.36
CA PHE A 135 6.42 20.01 -9.02
C PHE A 135 5.19 19.13 -8.83
N ASP A 136 4.45 18.80 -9.90
CA ASP A 136 3.27 17.93 -9.80
C ASP A 136 3.62 16.56 -9.19
N LEU A 137 4.79 16.01 -9.51
CA LEU A 137 5.20 14.73 -8.94
C LEU A 137 5.41 14.83 -7.42
N VAL A 138 5.98 15.94 -6.95
CA VAL A 138 6.15 16.19 -5.51
C VAL A 138 4.81 16.38 -4.83
N LEU A 139 3.93 17.17 -5.42
CA LEU A 139 2.55 17.37 -4.96
C LEU A 139 1.74 16.09 -4.98
N ILE A 140 1.81 15.36 -6.10
CA ILE A 140 0.99 14.20 -6.37
C ILE A 140 1.40 13.03 -5.47
N ILE A 141 2.69 12.79 -5.29
CA ILE A 141 3.16 11.69 -4.42
C ILE A 141 2.84 12.02 -2.96
N ASN A 142 3.06 13.26 -2.50
CA ASN A 142 2.88 13.56 -1.08
C ASN A 142 1.46 13.93 -0.68
N TYR A 143 0.75 14.70 -1.49
CA TYR A 143 -0.51 15.28 -1.02
C TYR A 143 -1.75 14.70 -1.70
N GLN A 144 -1.73 14.49 -3.01
CA GLN A 144 -2.92 13.96 -3.69
C GLN A 144 -3.09 12.46 -3.49
N PHE A 145 -1.99 11.71 -3.45
CA PHE A 145 -2.08 10.26 -3.34
C PHE A 145 -2.01 9.77 -1.90
N GLU A 146 -1.09 10.30 -1.09
CA GLU A 146 -1.00 9.88 0.30
C GLU A 146 -2.15 10.42 1.12
N GLU A 147 -2.33 11.74 1.18
CA GLU A 147 -3.46 12.32 1.91
C GLU A 147 -4.80 11.91 1.29
N GLY A 148 -4.92 12.04 -0.03
CA GLY A 148 -6.13 11.66 -0.73
C GLY A 148 -6.43 10.17 -0.67
N GLY A 149 -5.41 9.31 -0.76
CA GLY A 149 -5.53 7.88 -0.58
C GLY A 149 -5.90 7.50 0.85
N CYS A 150 -5.33 8.19 1.83
CA CYS A 150 -5.68 8.01 3.25
C CYS A 150 -7.14 8.39 3.52
N HIS A 151 -7.60 9.54 3.00
CA HIS A 151 -9.01 9.94 3.14
C HIS A 151 -9.97 8.94 2.47
N ASP A 152 -9.62 8.44 1.27
CA ASP A 152 -10.44 7.44 0.58
C ASP A 152 -10.52 6.12 1.38
N VAL A 153 -9.40 5.67 1.98
CA VAL A 153 -9.39 4.48 2.86
C VAL A 153 -10.18 4.73 4.14
N SER A 154 -10.01 5.88 4.80
CA SER A 154 -10.78 6.23 5.98
C SER A 154 -12.28 6.29 5.69
N LEU A 155 -12.68 6.84 4.53
CA LEU A 155 -14.07 6.84 4.06
C LEU A 155 -14.62 5.41 3.90
N ILE A 156 -13.81 4.50 3.32
CA ILE A 156 -14.19 3.09 3.22
C ILE A 156 -14.38 2.50 4.62
N MET A 157 -13.44 2.73 5.54
CA MET A 157 -13.52 2.21 6.91
C MET A 157 -14.75 2.72 7.67
N ASP A 158 -15.12 3.99 7.45
CA ASP A 158 -16.27 4.61 8.12
C ASP A 158 -17.61 4.02 7.67
N PHE A 159 -17.77 3.73 6.39
CA PHE A 159 -19.08 3.47 5.81
C PHE A 159 -19.27 2.07 5.25
N LEU A 160 -18.21 1.28 5.06
CA LEU A 160 -18.30 -0.04 4.45
C LEU A 160 -19.31 -0.95 5.14
N GLY A 161 -19.32 -0.97 6.48
CA GLY A 161 -20.24 -1.78 7.26
C GLY A 161 -21.70 -1.46 6.96
N SER A 162 -22.05 -0.17 6.87
CA SER A 162 -23.40 0.29 6.58
C SER A 162 -23.85 -0.06 5.16
N TYR A 163 -22.93 -0.12 4.21
CA TYR A 163 -23.22 -0.49 2.82
C TYR A 163 -23.35 -2.01 2.63
N LEU A 164 -22.51 -2.81 3.31
CA LEU A 164 -22.50 -4.26 3.14
C LEU A 164 -23.53 -4.97 4.03
N PHE A 165 -23.77 -4.43 5.23
CA PHE A 165 -24.55 -5.08 6.29
C PHE A 165 -25.53 -4.09 6.94
N PRO A 166 -26.48 -3.53 6.16
CA PRO A 166 -27.37 -2.46 6.63
C PRO A 166 -28.29 -2.87 7.78
N ASN A 167 -28.53 -4.16 7.95
CA ASN A 167 -29.37 -4.70 9.05
C ASN A 167 -28.51 -5.29 10.19
N GLY A 168 -27.18 -5.08 10.18
CA GLY A 168 -26.28 -5.60 11.21
C GLY A 168 -25.97 -7.08 11.10
N GLU A 169 -26.03 -7.65 9.89
CA GLU A 169 -25.81 -9.09 9.65
C GLU A 169 -24.42 -9.55 10.05
N LYS A 170 -23.42 -8.67 9.93
CA LYS A 170 -22.05 -8.88 10.37
C LYS A 170 -21.43 -7.61 10.95
N THR A 171 -20.48 -7.79 11.86
CA THR A 171 -19.64 -6.70 12.40
C THR A 171 -18.26 -6.75 11.77
N ILE A 172 -17.71 -5.58 11.44
CA ILE A 172 -16.31 -5.43 11.05
C ILE A 172 -15.51 -5.17 12.33
N GLU A 173 -14.59 -6.06 12.68
CA GLU A 173 -13.80 -5.96 13.91
C GLU A 173 -12.34 -5.61 13.66
N SER A 174 -11.84 -5.81 12.44
CA SER A 174 -10.43 -5.57 12.14
C SER A 174 -10.24 -5.05 10.72
N PHE A 175 -9.32 -4.09 10.57
CA PHE A 175 -8.85 -3.63 9.28
C PHE A 175 -7.38 -4.01 9.10
N VAL A 176 -7.06 -4.57 7.93
CA VAL A 176 -5.70 -4.78 7.46
C VAL A 176 -5.46 -3.83 6.29
N ILE A 177 -4.57 -2.88 6.46
CA ILE A 177 -4.23 -1.96 5.37
C ILE A 177 -2.97 -2.45 4.69
N THR A 178 -3.04 -2.58 3.38
CA THR A 178 -1.90 -3.00 2.57
C THR A 178 -1.86 -2.22 1.27
N GLY A 179 -0.71 -2.19 0.66
CA GLY A 179 -0.57 -1.57 -0.65
C GLY A 179 0.84 -1.72 -1.20
N ILE A 180 0.95 -1.53 -2.50
CA ILE A 180 2.17 -1.79 -3.26
C ILE A 180 2.71 -0.46 -3.79
N SER A 181 3.99 -0.16 -3.57
CA SER A 181 4.65 1.06 -4.05
C SER A 181 3.94 2.32 -3.50
N LEU A 182 3.27 3.10 -4.36
CA LEU A 182 2.43 4.22 -3.93
C LEU A 182 1.43 3.79 -2.85
N GLY A 183 0.76 2.64 -3.03
CA GLY A 183 -0.13 2.08 -2.02
C GLY A 183 0.59 1.69 -0.72
N GLY A 184 1.86 1.30 -0.81
CA GLY A 184 2.71 1.04 0.36
C GLY A 184 3.00 2.31 1.16
N HIS A 185 3.18 3.44 0.48
CA HIS A 185 3.31 4.74 1.14
C HIS A 185 2.00 5.17 1.83
N VAL A 186 0.85 5.00 1.15
CA VAL A 186 -0.48 5.22 1.76
C VAL A 186 -0.66 4.34 3.01
N THR A 187 -0.21 3.09 2.96
CA THR A 187 -0.27 2.19 4.12
C THR A 187 0.55 2.73 5.30
N TRP A 188 1.75 3.23 5.05
CA TRP A 188 2.59 3.84 6.09
C TRP A 188 1.96 5.10 6.69
N LYS A 189 1.39 5.97 5.85
CA LYS A 189 0.72 7.19 6.31
C LYS A 189 -0.50 6.86 7.17
N LEU A 190 -1.29 5.86 6.78
CA LEU A 190 -2.43 5.39 7.58
C LEU A 190 -2.02 4.75 8.91
N LEU A 191 -0.93 3.98 8.91
CA LEU A 191 -0.34 3.48 10.16
C LEU A 191 0.07 4.61 11.10
N HIS A 192 0.54 5.72 10.55
CA HIS A 192 0.93 6.89 11.34
C HIS A 192 -0.28 7.70 11.81
N ASP A 193 -1.26 7.98 10.96
CA ASP A 193 -2.28 9.00 11.21
C ASP A 193 -3.63 8.46 11.69
N ASP A 194 -4.01 7.25 11.27
CA ASP A 194 -5.32 6.69 11.66
C ASP A 194 -5.17 5.67 12.80
N PRO A 195 -5.66 5.97 14.00
CA PRO A 195 -5.53 5.06 15.14
C PRO A 195 -6.32 3.75 14.97
N ARG A 196 -7.28 3.67 14.05
CA ARG A 196 -8.03 2.43 13.75
C ARG A 196 -7.18 1.43 12.97
N VAL A 197 -6.13 1.90 12.30
CA VAL A 197 -5.23 1.05 11.53
C VAL A 197 -4.20 0.43 12.47
N GLN A 198 -4.53 -0.75 12.97
CA GLN A 198 -3.67 -1.51 13.89
C GLN A 198 -2.79 -2.54 13.16
N ILE A 199 -3.17 -2.94 11.94
CA ILE A 199 -2.46 -3.93 11.14
C ILE A 199 -2.13 -3.32 9.78
N GLY A 200 -0.84 -3.21 9.47
CA GLY A 200 -0.38 -2.65 8.20
C GLY A 200 0.68 -3.53 7.52
N ILE A 201 0.54 -3.66 6.20
CA ILE A 201 1.46 -4.45 5.37
C ILE A 201 1.91 -3.58 4.18
N PRO A 202 2.80 -2.60 4.40
CA PRO A 202 3.37 -1.81 3.31
C PRO A 202 4.37 -2.65 2.48
N ILE A 203 4.13 -2.72 1.18
CA ILE A 203 4.96 -3.47 0.22
C ILE A 203 5.68 -2.47 -0.67
N ILE A 204 7.02 -2.51 -0.69
CA ILE A 204 7.92 -1.64 -1.47
C ILE A 204 7.53 -0.15 -1.38
N GLY A 205 7.15 0.27 -0.16
CA GLY A 205 6.86 1.65 0.21
C GLY A 205 7.70 2.07 1.40
N LEU A 206 7.98 3.36 1.55
CA LEU A 206 8.77 3.91 2.65
C LEU A 206 7.86 4.60 3.67
N PRO A 207 8.29 4.69 4.94
CA PRO A 207 7.62 5.51 5.93
C PRO A 207 7.54 6.97 5.50
N PHE A 208 6.50 7.65 5.96
CA PHE A 208 6.29 9.06 5.67
C PHE A 208 7.49 9.94 6.10
N GLU A 209 8.15 9.55 7.16
CA GLU A 209 9.36 10.21 7.69
C GLU A 209 10.51 10.24 6.69
N SER A 210 10.59 9.24 5.84
CA SER A 210 11.67 9.09 4.84
C SER A 210 11.43 9.87 3.56
N PHE A 211 10.21 10.40 3.36
CA PHE A 211 9.79 10.99 2.09
C PHE A 211 10.66 12.16 1.62
N PRO A 212 10.99 13.14 2.48
CA PRO A 212 11.79 14.28 2.05
C PRO A 212 13.14 13.84 1.47
N VAL A 213 13.79 12.86 2.14
CA VAL A 213 15.08 12.31 1.71
C VAL A 213 14.93 11.54 0.40
N TYR A 214 13.89 10.72 0.29
CA TYR A 214 13.61 9.93 -0.90
C TYR A 214 13.32 10.80 -2.13
N LEU A 215 12.40 11.77 -2.01
CA LEU A 215 12.02 12.63 -3.13
C LEU A 215 13.16 13.54 -3.59
N ARG A 216 13.92 14.11 -2.63
CA ARG A 216 15.12 14.89 -2.93
C ARG A 216 16.14 14.06 -3.70
N ALA A 217 16.44 12.85 -3.22
CA ALA A 217 17.41 11.98 -3.90
C ALA A 217 16.94 11.64 -5.32
N ARG A 218 15.65 11.41 -5.50
CA ARG A 218 15.04 11.12 -6.80
C ARG A 218 15.12 12.33 -7.75
N ALA A 219 14.79 13.53 -7.30
CA ALA A 219 14.92 14.75 -8.10
C ALA A 219 16.38 14.98 -8.54
N LEU A 220 17.32 14.87 -7.60
CA LEU A 220 18.74 15.03 -7.90
C LEU A 220 19.27 13.98 -8.88
N SER A 221 18.79 12.73 -8.81
CA SER A 221 19.17 11.67 -9.76
C SER A 221 18.72 11.95 -11.20
N GLN A 222 17.73 12.82 -11.38
CA GLN A 222 17.24 13.29 -12.68
C GLN A 222 17.86 14.63 -13.11
N GLY A 223 18.92 15.09 -12.41
CA GLY A 223 19.57 16.36 -12.70
C GLY A 223 18.76 17.60 -12.27
N LEU A 224 17.68 17.42 -11.53
CA LEU A 224 16.83 18.51 -11.05
C LEU A 224 17.35 19.02 -9.70
N LYS A 225 17.28 20.35 -9.52
CA LYS A 225 17.57 20.96 -8.22
C LYS A 225 16.38 20.81 -7.27
N TRP A 226 16.65 20.56 -5.98
CA TRP A 226 15.61 20.49 -4.94
C TRP A 226 15.29 21.90 -4.43
N GLU A 227 14.74 22.72 -5.31
CA GLU A 227 14.38 24.13 -5.11
C GLU A 227 13.20 24.48 -6.06
N PRO A 228 12.56 25.64 -5.95
CA PRO A 228 11.52 26.03 -6.88
C PRO A 228 11.97 25.98 -8.35
N PRO A 229 11.13 25.51 -9.29
CA PRO A 229 9.74 25.08 -9.09
C PRO A 229 9.57 23.61 -8.67
N VAL A 230 10.61 22.80 -8.60
CA VAL A 230 10.54 21.36 -8.26
C VAL A 230 10.07 21.16 -6.81
N TYR A 231 10.55 21.99 -5.90
CA TYR A 231 10.17 21.97 -4.48
C TYR A 231 9.74 23.36 -4.01
N PRO A 232 8.47 23.72 -4.17
CA PRO A 232 7.97 25.01 -3.72
C PRO A 232 8.02 25.16 -2.18
N PRO A 233 8.39 26.34 -1.66
CA PRO A 233 8.45 26.59 -0.20
C PRO A 233 7.12 26.31 0.52
N SER A 234 5.99 26.53 -0.16
CA SER A 234 4.65 26.24 0.38
C SER A 234 4.41 24.77 0.69
N LEU A 235 5.18 23.85 0.12
CA LEU A 235 5.07 22.40 0.41
C LEU A 235 5.91 21.97 1.61
N LYS A 236 6.86 22.82 2.05
CA LYS A 236 7.83 22.41 3.07
C LYS A 236 7.17 21.98 4.38
N SER A 237 6.17 22.71 4.85
CA SER A 237 5.45 22.39 6.09
C SER A 237 4.67 21.08 6.04
N PHE A 238 4.27 20.65 4.83
CA PHE A 238 3.55 19.39 4.62
C PHE A 238 4.51 18.22 4.51
N ILE A 239 5.63 18.40 3.82
CA ILE A 239 6.59 17.33 3.53
C ILE A 239 7.60 17.15 4.66
N GLU A 240 8.00 18.25 5.32
CA GLU A 240 8.97 18.29 6.40
C GLU A 240 8.35 18.93 7.66
N PRO A 241 7.27 18.38 8.23
CA PRO A 241 6.67 18.92 9.44
C PRO A 241 7.64 18.79 10.60
N VAL A 242 7.57 19.75 11.54
CA VAL A 242 8.27 19.64 12.83
C VAL A 242 7.59 18.53 13.63
N ARG A 243 8.35 17.54 14.08
CA ARG A 243 7.85 16.36 14.78
C ARG A 243 8.41 16.25 16.18
N ASN A 244 7.55 15.82 17.11
CA ASN A 244 7.95 15.46 18.45
C ASN A 244 8.21 13.94 18.52
N PRO A 245 9.43 13.48 18.81
CA PRO A 245 9.75 12.05 18.82
C PRO A 245 8.86 11.21 19.74
N VAL A 246 8.40 11.76 20.86
CA VAL A 246 7.52 11.05 21.81
C VAL A 246 6.12 10.84 21.20
N GLU A 247 5.59 11.86 20.55
CA GLU A 247 4.29 11.76 19.87
C GLU A 247 4.37 10.80 18.69
N GLU A 248 5.46 10.84 17.93
CA GLU A 248 5.69 9.92 16.81
C GLU A 248 5.74 8.47 17.28
N GLN A 249 6.45 8.16 18.37
CA GLN A 249 6.49 6.83 18.96
C GLN A 249 5.08 6.33 19.32
N GLN A 250 4.25 7.20 19.92
CA GLN A 250 2.90 6.82 20.33
C GLN A 250 2.01 6.40 19.17
N LYS A 251 2.22 6.97 17.97
CA LYS A 251 1.44 6.64 16.78
C LYS A 251 1.63 5.20 16.31
N TYR A 252 2.80 4.62 16.56
CA TYR A 252 3.12 3.24 16.19
C TYR A 252 2.90 2.21 17.33
N SER A 253 2.56 2.69 18.52
CA SER A 253 2.37 1.87 19.71
C SER A 253 1.30 0.80 19.53
N GLY A 254 1.66 -0.47 19.77
CA GLY A 254 0.76 -1.62 19.69
C GLY A 254 0.44 -2.13 18.29
N LYS A 255 0.94 -1.47 17.24
CA LYS A 255 0.63 -1.84 15.85
C LYS A 255 1.34 -3.12 15.41
N LYS A 256 0.75 -3.81 14.43
CA LYS A 256 1.27 -5.02 13.78
C LYS A 256 1.71 -4.66 12.37
N ILE A 257 3.00 -4.48 12.17
CA ILE A 257 3.57 -3.93 10.93
C ILE A 257 4.47 -4.97 10.26
N LEU A 258 4.19 -5.29 8.99
CA LEU A 258 5.08 -6.09 8.14
C LEU A 258 5.51 -5.23 6.94
N SER A 259 6.71 -4.67 6.99
CA SER A 259 7.27 -3.90 5.90
C SER A 259 8.12 -4.79 5.00
N MET A 260 7.81 -4.82 3.70
CA MET A 260 8.51 -5.68 2.75
C MET A 260 9.14 -4.88 1.62
N HIS A 261 10.38 -5.21 1.29
CA HIS A 261 11.21 -4.48 0.32
C HIS A 261 11.98 -5.42 -0.59
N GLY A 262 12.29 -4.95 -1.80
CA GLY A 262 13.28 -5.57 -2.66
C GLY A 262 14.66 -4.92 -2.41
N LYS A 263 15.70 -5.73 -2.26
CA LYS A 263 17.06 -5.23 -2.05
C LYS A 263 17.60 -4.49 -3.27
N GLU A 264 17.19 -4.94 -4.47
CA GLU A 264 17.59 -4.38 -5.75
C GLU A 264 16.61 -3.30 -6.26
N ASP A 265 15.67 -2.85 -5.41
CA ASP A 265 14.73 -1.80 -5.77
C ASP A 265 15.45 -0.46 -5.92
N ARG A 266 15.54 0.02 -7.16
CA ARG A 266 16.14 1.32 -7.50
C ARG A 266 15.13 2.46 -7.57
N LEU A 267 13.85 2.13 -7.67
CA LEU A 267 12.79 3.13 -7.76
C LEU A 267 12.40 3.65 -6.38
N VAL A 268 12.24 2.75 -5.40
CA VAL A 268 11.97 3.05 -3.98
C VAL A 268 13.01 2.30 -3.11
N PRO A 269 14.28 2.75 -3.13
CA PRO A 269 15.35 2.01 -2.49
C PRO A 269 15.15 1.90 -0.98
N TYR A 270 15.20 0.69 -0.44
CA TYR A 270 15.11 0.40 0.99
C TYR A 270 16.05 1.30 1.82
N GLY A 271 17.30 1.45 1.39
CA GLY A 271 18.29 2.27 2.10
C GLY A 271 17.92 3.76 2.26
N LYS A 272 16.91 4.26 1.53
CA LYS A 272 16.41 5.63 1.73
C LYS A 272 15.44 5.75 2.90
N GLY A 273 14.90 4.64 3.37
CA GLY A 273 14.00 4.58 4.52
C GLY A 273 14.53 3.75 5.68
N GLU A 274 15.66 3.07 5.53
CA GLU A 274 16.16 2.10 6.51
C GLU A 274 16.27 2.66 7.92
N ARG A 275 16.80 3.88 8.06
CA ARG A 275 16.93 4.54 9.36
C ARG A 275 15.58 4.67 10.07
N ASP A 276 14.58 5.17 9.36
CA ASP A 276 13.27 5.45 9.95
C ASP A 276 12.49 4.15 10.16
N LEU A 277 12.63 3.17 9.27
CA LEU A 277 12.11 1.82 9.44
C LEU A 277 12.63 1.16 10.72
N ARG A 278 13.96 1.22 10.96
CA ARG A 278 14.57 0.68 12.18
C ARG A 278 14.16 1.46 13.44
N GLN A 279 13.96 2.76 13.30
CA GLN A 279 13.44 3.56 14.41
C GLN A 279 12.00 3.18 14.78
N ILE A 280 11.14 2.97 13.79
CA ILE A 280 9.75 2.52 14.02
C ILE A 280 9.74 1.12 14.62
N GLU A 281 10.53 0.18 14.09
CA GLU A 281 10.70 -1.16 14.64
C GLU A 281 11.05 -1.09 16.14
N LYS A 282 12.04 -0.29 16.49
CA LYS A 282 12.47 -0.06 17.87
C LYS A 282 11.35 0.53 18.74
N TRP A 283 10.62 1.53 18.26
CA TRP A 283 9.50 2.14 18.98
C TRP A 283 8.38 1.13 19.29
N VAL A 284 8.06 0.28 18.32
CA VAL A 284 7.03 -0.76 18.50
C VAL A 284 7.48 -1.81 19.50
N GLU A 285 8.77 -2.22 19.48
CA GLU A 285 9.33 -3.23 20.39
C GLU A 285 9.53 -2.73 21.81
N GLU A 286 9.84 -1.46 21.99
CA GLU A 286 10.07 -0.84 23.31
C GLU A 286 8.77 -0.65 24.10
N ASP A 287 7.63 -0.50 23.44
CA ASP A 287 6.35 -0.35 24.13
C ASP A 287 5.83 -1.70 24.67
N LYS A 288 6.36 -2.08 25.80
CA LYS A 288 5.95 -3.32 26.50
C LYS A 288 4.52 -3.30 27.03
N SER A 289 3.87 -2.12 27.07
CA SER A 289 2.49 -1.98 27.53
C SER A 289 1.47 -2.48 26.51
N LYS A 290 1.87 -2.57 25.25
CA LYS A 290 1.05 -3.05 24.13
C LYS A 290 1.80 -4.10 23.33
N ALA A 291 1.09 -5.16 22.93
CA ALA A 291 1.67 -6.27 22.17
C ALA A 291 1.90 -5.87 20.69
N GLY A 292 2.66 -4.80 20.41
CA GLY A 292 3.07 -4.40 19.08
C GLY A 292 4.08 -5.37 18.47
N VAL A 293 4.10 -5.48 17.14
CA VAL A 293 5.12 -6.23 16.40
C VAL A 293 5.43 -5.50 15.11
N CYS A 294 6.71 -5.26 14.86
CA CYS A 294 7.17 -4.72 13.59
C CYS A 294 8.22 -5.66 12.99
N ALA A 295 8.02 -6.09 11.76
CA ALA A 295 8.95 -6.92 11.03
C ALA A 295 9.32 -6.26 9.71
N ILE A 296 10.61 -6.23 9.40
CA ILE A 296 11.14 -5.69 8.15
C ILE A 296 11.73 -6.84 7.34
N ASP A 297 11.19 -7.08 6.15
CA ASP A 297 11.62 -8.12 5.23
C ASP A 297 12.26 -7.49 3.98
N VAL A 298 13.52 -7.75 3.76
CA VAL A 298 14.25 -7.26 2.58
C VAL A 298 14.69 -8.47 1.76
N GLN A 299 14.13 -8.62 0.56
CA GLN A 299 14.37 -9.80 -0.27
C GLN A 299 15.51 -9.58 -1.24
N ASP A 300 16.52 -10.47 -1.21
CA ASP A 300 17.61 -10.49 -2.17
C ASP A 300 17.10 -10.77 -3.60
N ASN A 301 17.75 -10.18 -4.58
CA ASN A 301 17.43 -10.31 -6.01
C ASN A 301 16.00 -9.89 -6.41
N VAL A 302 15.37 -9.04 -5.60
CA VAL A 302 14.05 -8.48 -5.87
C VAL A 302 14.18 -6.98 -6.09
N GLY A 303 13.70 -6.51 -7.24
CA GLY A 303 13.60 -5.10 -7.60
C GLY A 303 12.29 -4.46 -7.16
N HIS A 304 11.80 -3.46 -7.94
CA HIS A 304 10.54 -2.77 -7.65
C HIS A 304 9.31 -3.60 -8.05
N VAL A 305 9.05 -4.67 -7.31
CA VAL A 305 7.97 -5.63 -7.59
C VAL A 305 7.43 -6.25 -6.29
N CYS A 306 6.12 -6.53 -6.26
CA CYS A 306 5.55 -7.38 -5.23
C CYS A 306 5.78 -8.85 -5.63
N SER A 307 6.66 -9.53 -4.92
CA SER A 307 6.96 -10.95 -5.18
C SER A 307 5.86 -11.88 -4.63
N ILE A 308 5.82 -13.11 -5.15
CA ILE A 308 4.94 -14.17 -4.60
C ILE A 308 5.26 -14.42 -3.13
N GLN A 309 6.52 -14.32 -2.73
CA GLN A 309 6.93 -14.50 -1.34
C GLN A 309 6.40 -13.37 -0.45
N MET A 310 6.40 -12.12 -0.93
CA MET A 310 5.77 -11.00 -0.22
C MET A 310 4.27 -11.23 -0.03
N LEU A 311 3.57 -11.69 -1.07
CA LEU A 311 2.15 -12.03 -0.96
C LEU A 311 1.92 -13.12 0.08
N LYS A 312 2.69 -14.21 0.06
CA LYS A 312 2.56 -15.29 1.05
C LYS A 312 2.83 -14.83 2.48
N LYS A 313 3.85 -13.98 2.69
CA LYS A 313 4.11 -13.38 4.00
C LYS A 313 2.96 -12.46 4.45
N ALA A 314 2.37 -11.69 3.53
CA ALA A 314 1.18 -10.89 3.84
C ALA A 314 0.00 -11.76 4.28
N VAL A 315 -0.17 -12.92 3.65
CA VAL A 315 -1.19 -13.92 4.06
C VAL A 315 -0.95 -14.44 5.46
N GLU A 316 0.31 -14.86 5.77
CA GLU A 316 0.67 -15.35 7.11
C GLU A 316 0.44 -14.27 8.18
N TRP A 317 0.83 -13.04 7.90
CA TRP A 317 0.63 -11.91 8.81
C TRP A 317 -0.85 -11.62 9.07
N THR A 318 -1.65 -11.61 8.01
CA THR A 318 -3.11 -11.44 8.10
C THR A 318 -3.75 -12.58 8.89
N TRP A 319 -3.33 -13.82 8.63
CA TRP A 319 -3.80 -14.99 9.38
C TRP A 319 -3.52 -14.86 10.86
N MET A 320 -2.29 -14.50 11.21
CA MET A 320 -1.84 -14.42 12.60
C MET A 320 -2.53 -13.30 13.37
N TYR A 321 -2.60 -12.09 12.81
CA TYR A 321 -2.96 -10.89 13.55
C TYR A 321 -4.37 -10.36 13.27
N ALA A 322 -5.01 -10.76 12.18
CA ALA A 322 -6.37 -10.33 11.87
C ALA A 322 -7.40 -11.43 12.01
N LEU A 323 -7.04 -12.69 11.70
CA LEU A 323 -8.02 -13.77 11.64
C LEU A 323 -8.01 -14.70 12.86
N ARG A 324 -6.93 -14.75 13.62
CA ARG A 324 -6.78 -15.60 14.84
C ARG A 324 -6.62 -14.80 16.13
N ALA A 325 -6.38 -13.52 16.06
CA ALA A 325 -6.14 -12.67 17.23
C ALA A 325 -7.40 -11.88 17.63
#